data_2dff0cecfbb0e82918ef491ff7cb2624
#
_entry.id   2dff0cecfbb0e82918ef491ff7cb2624
#
_cell.length_a   1.000
_cell.length_b   1.000
_cell.length_c   1.000
_cell.angle_alpha   90.00
_cell.angle_beta   90.00
_cell.angle_gamma   90.00
#
_symmetry.space_group_name_H-M   'P 1'
#
loop_
_entity.id
_entity.type
_entity.pdbx_description
1 polymer ?
#
loop_
_entity_poly.entity_id
_entity_poly.type
_entity_poly.pdbx_seq_one_letter_code
_entity_poly.pdbx_strand_id
1 'polypeptide(L)'
;MERFIITHSMNDLLDLIDWIGVLPFFPNSVPGFSVEEAVDPALLWTDLPGPWEWKGPMIRSGRCVYGKLIGGRAAFVSREWFPDLANYRRDGYDFEGRCEDELVPYRDKLLMDYVQRHAPCLSKVARNECGFSKGYEGVLTRLQMQTFITNHDFVYSVDRHGRTYGWGNAQLTTP
;
A
#
# COMPACT_ATOMS: atom_id res chain seq x y z
N MET A 1 -8.57 31.23 -0.04
CA MET A 1 -9.14 29.95 0.43
C MET A 1 -8.92 28.94 -0.69
N GLU A 2 -7.85 28.18 -0.62
CA GLU A 2 -7.57 27.12 -1.60
C GLU A 2 -8.73 26.11 -1.53
N ARG A 3 -9.40 25.90 -2.65
CA ARG A 3 -10.42 24.86 -2.76
C ARG A 3 -9.69 23.52 -2.80
N PHE A 4 -9.73 22.78 -1.71
CA PHE A 4 -9.38 21.36 -1.74
C PHE A 4 -10.30 20.66 -2.74
N ILE A 5 -9.71 19.80 -3.56
CA ILE A 5 -10.49 18.97 -4.48
C ILE A 5 -11.19 17.92 -3.61
N ILE A 6 -12.51 17.92 -3.59
CA ILE A 6 -13.30 16.91 -2.90
C ILE A 6 -13.77 15.88 -3.92
N THR A 7 -13.42 14.63 -3.68
CA THR A 7 -13.81 13.48 -4.48
C THR A 7 -15.02 12.79 -3.86
N HIS A 8 -15.97 12.37 -4.70
CA HIS A 8 -17.23 11.74 -4.28
C HIS A 8 -17.34 10.28 -4.70
N SER A 9 -16.37 9.77 -5.43
CA SER A 9 -16.34 8.40 -5.91
C SER A 9 -14.92 7.84 -5.97
N MET A 10 -14.82 6.52 -6.09
CA MET A 10 -13.56 5.83 -6.32
C MET A 10 -12.86 6.32 -7.60
N ASN A 11 -13.62 6.60 -8.66
CA ASN A 11 -13.04 7.07 -9.92
C ASN A 11 -12.49 8.49 -9.79
N ASP A 12 -13.19 9.39 -9.10
CA ASP A 12 -12.66 10.75 -8.84
C ASP A 12 -11.36 10.69 -8.05
N LEU A 13 -11.28 9.78 -7.07
CA LEU A 13 -10.06 9.59 -6.28
C LEU A 13 -8.91 9.02 -7.13
N LEU A 14 -9.19 8.08 -8.04
CA LEU A 14 -8.21 7.57 -9.00
C LEU A 14 -7.72 8.67 -9.93
N ASP A 15 -8.64 9.51 -10.46
CA ASP A 15 -8.29 10.63 -11.33
C ASP A 15 -7.43 11.66 -10.59
N LEU A 16 -7.73 11.92 -9.33
CA LEU A 16 -6.90 12.77 -8.48
C LEU A 16 -5.49 12.18 -8.30
N ILE A 17 -5.38 10.88 -8.00
CA ILE A 17 -4.08 10.20 -7.82
C ILE A 17 -3.27 10.24 -9.12
N ASP A 18 -3.89 10.00 -10.26
CA ASP A 18 -3.21 10.09 -11.56
C ASP A 18 -2.68 11.50 -11.83
N TRP A 19 -3.45 12.52 -11.45
CA TRP A 19 -3.05 13.91 -11.66
C TRP A 19 -1.91 14.36 -10.74
N ILE A 20 -1.95 14.01 -9.44
CA ILE A 20 -0.96 14.48 -8.47
C ILE A 20 0.22 13.52 -8.26
N GLY A 21 0.10 12.28 -8.74
CA GLY A 21 1.12 11.25 -8.69
C GLY A 21 1.20 10.48 -7.38
N VAL A 22 1.11 11.14 -6.23
CA VAL A 22 1.25 10.54 -4.88
C VAL A 22 0.21 11.12 -3.95
N LEU A 23 -0.51 10.26 -3.20
CA LEU A 23 -1.47 10.71 -2.19
C LEU A 23 -1.37 9.85 -0.92
N PRO A 24 -0.85 10.39 0.20
CA PRO A 24 -0.93 9.74 1.51
C PRO A 24 -2.38 9.45 1.91
N PHE A 25 -2.61 8.35 2.63
CA PHE A 25 -3.97 8.02 3.06
C PHE A 25 -4.45 8.94 4.20
N PHE A 26 -3.60 9.16 5.18
CA PHE A 26 -3.93 9.91 6.39
C PHE A 26 -3.37 11.34 6.35
N PRO A 27 -3.97 12.28 7.10
CA PRO A 27 -3.48 13.64 7.24
C PRO A 27 -2.00 13.69 7.65
N ASN A 28 -1.30 14.68 7.14
CA ASN A 28 0.14 14.85 7.32
C ASN A 28 0.50 16.34 7.48
N SER A 29 1.78 16.68 7.38
CA SER A 29 2.25 18.06 7.54
C SER A 29 1.85 19.01 6.40
N VAL A 30 1.31 18.48 5.30
CA VAL A 30 0.81 19.27 4.18
C VAL A 30 -0.72 19.23 4.21
N PRO A 31 -1.40 20.33 4.62
CA PRO A 31 -2.85 20.38 4.72
C PRO A 31 -3.53 20.11 3.36
N GLY A 32 -4.58 19.28 3.39
CA GLY A 32 -5.33 18.89 2.19
C GLY A 32 -4.65 17.86 1.30
N PHE A 33 -3.49 17.37 1.69
CA PHE A 33 -2.71 16.39 0.93
C PHE A 33 -2.84 14.99 1.52
N SER A 34 -4.08 14.52 1.62
CA SER A 34 -4.38 13.14 2.03
C SER A 34 -5.72 12.68 1.47
N VAL A 35 -5.91 11.36 1.41
CA VAL A 35 -7.21 10.77 1.01
C VAL A 35 -8.33 11.23 1.94
N GLU A 36 -8.09 11.22 3.26
CA GLU A 36 -9.10 11.65 4.23
C GLU A 36 -9.53 13.11 4.07
N GLU A 37 -8.64 13.98 3.61
CA GLU A 37 -8.95 15.39 3.36
C GLU A 37 -9.51 15.65 1.97
N ALA A 38 -9.24 14.76 1.00
CA ALA A 38 -9.66 14.89 -0.39
C ALA A 38 -11.00 14.19 -0.69
N VAL A 39 -11.52 13.37 0.21
CA VAL A 39 -12.78 12.64 0.01
C VAL A 39 -13.92 13.29 0.81
N ASP A 40 -15.13 13.23 0.25
CA ASP A 40 -16.34 13.71 0.92
C ASP A 40 -16.43 13.09 2.34
N PRO A 41 -16.51 13.92 3.39
CA PRO A 41 -16.64 13.43 4.77
C PRO A 41 -17.81 12.45 5.00
N ALA A 42 -18.85 12.51 4.19
CA ALA A 42 -19.96 11.58 4.25
C ALA A 42 -19.60 10.14 3.87
N LEU A 43 -18.45 9.94 3.22
CA LEU A 43 -17.92 8.63 2.81
C LEU A 43 -16.77 8.14 3.70
N LEU A 44 -16.39 8.93 4.71
CA LEU A 44 -15.29 8.56 5.60
C LEU A 44 -15.81 7.86 6.85
N TRP A 45 -15.35 6.63 7.08
CA TRP A 45 -15.62 5.86 8.32
C TRP A 45 -17.13 5.68 8.62
N THR A 46 -17.93 5.55 7.56
CA THR A 46 -19.38 5.34 7.64
C THR A 46 -19.75 3.93 7.20
N ASP A 47 -21.05 3.59 7.23
CA ASP A 47 -21.56 2.31 6.72
C ASP A 47 -21.62 2.26 5.18
N LEU A 48 -21.35 3.38 4.52
CA LEU A 48 -21.25 3.45 3.06
C LEU A 48 -19.85 3.02 2.60
N PRO A 49 -19.73 2.35 1.46
CA PRO A 49 -18.42 2.06 0.87
C PRO A 49 -17.65 3.35 0.60
N GLY A 50 -16.48 3.49 1.24
CA GLY A 50 -15.63 4.67 1.15
C GLY A 50 -14.19 4.31 0.79
N PRO A 51 -13.27 5.25 0.95
CA PRO A 51 -11.86 5.07 0.58
C PRO A 51 -11.20 3.85 1.19
N TRP A 52 -11.67 3.44 2.37
CA TRP A 52 -11.14 2.27 3.05
C TRP A 52 -11.47 0.96 2.29
N GLU A 53 -12.69 0.83 1.80
CA GLU A 53 -13.16 -0.32 1.01
C GLU A 53 -12.68 -0.23 -0.44
N TRP A 54 -12.43 0.99 -0.96
CA TRP A 54 -11.99 1.20 -2.34
C TRP A 54 -10.55 0.76 -2.58
N LYS A 55 -9.70 0.62 -1.54
CA LYS A 55 -8.27 0.26 -1.70
C LYS A 55 -8.05 -0.95 -2.60
N GLY A 56 -8.73 -2.04 -2.32
CA GLY A 56 -8.61 -3.25 -3.13
C GLY A 56 -9.03 -3.04 -4.59
N PRO A 57 -10.26 -2.57 -4.87
CA PRO A 57 -10.68 -2.23 -6.21
C PRO A 57 -9.76 -1.24 -6.94
N MET A 58 -9.24 -0.23 -6.25
CA MET A 58 -8.30 0.74 -6.83
C MET A 58 -6.99 0.09 -7.25
N ILE A 59 -6.42 -0.77 -6.41
CA ILE A 59 -5.21 -1.54 -6.76
C ILE A 59 -5.49 -2.44 -7.96
N ARG A 60 -6.60 -3.17 -7.96
CA ARG A 60 -7.00 -4.07 -9.07
C ARG A 60 -7.24 -3.34 -10.38
N SER A 61 -7.57 -2.04 -10.35
CA SER A 61 -7.71 -1.23 -11.57
C SER A 61 -6.40 -1.09 -12.34
N GLY A 62 -5.25 -1.33 -11.68
CA GLY A 62 -3.92 -1.17 -12.25
C GLY A 62 -3.51 0.29 -12.45
N ARG A 63 -4.31 1.27 -12.00
CA ARG A 63 -4.00 2.70 -12.11
C ARG A 63 -3.09 3.21 -11.01
N CYS A 64 -3.05 2.53 -9.87
CA CYS A 64 -2.23 2.94 -8.74
C CYS A 64 -1.62 1.75 -8.00
N VAL A 65 -0.58 2.03 -7.25
CA VAL A 65 0.07 1.13 -6.30
C VAL A 65 -0.22 1.63 -4.89
N TYR A 66 -0.38 0.72 -3.95
CA TYR A 66 -0.66 1.04 -2.55
C TYR A 66 0.26 0.26 -1.60
N GLY A 67 0.67 0.91 -0.53
CA GLY A 67 1.47 0.34 0.54
C GLY A 67 1.92 1.40 1.53
N LYS A 68 2.79 1.05 2.46
CA LYS A 68 3.45 1.99 3.37
C LYS A 68 4.58 2.75 2.66
N LEU A 69 4.24 3.48 1.60
CA LEU A 69 5.19 4.03 0.64
C LEU A 69 5.76 5.39 1.06
N ILE A 70 5.05 6.17 1.86
CA ILE A 70 5.46 7.54 2.22
C ILE A 70 5.59 7.66 3.74
N GLY A 71 6.81 7.94 4.23
CA GLY A 71 7.08 8.08 5.67
C GLY A 71 6.71 6.85 6.51
N GLY A 72 6.72 5.66 5.92
CA GLY A 72 6.29 4.42 6.59
C GLY A 72 4.77 4.32 6.80
N ARG A 73 4.00 5.20 6.17
CA ARG A 73 2.54 5.25 6.23
C ARG A 73 1.90 4.89 4.89
N ALA A 74 0.64 4.47 4.96
CA ALA A 74 -0.15 4.12 3.80
C ALA A 74 -0.27 5.30 2.82
N ALA A 75 -0.03 5.03 1.54
CA ALA A 75 -0.16 5.99 0.46
C ALA A 75 -0.50 5.28 -0.85
N PHE A 76 -1.19 5.99 -1.73
CA PHE A 76 -1.31 5.65 -3.14
C PHE A 76 -0.22 6.37 -3.94
N VAL A 77 0.29 5.67 -4.96
CA VAL A 77 1.16 6.24 -5.97
C VAL A 77 0.59 5.86 -7.32
N SER A 78 0.45 6.81 -8.24
CA SER A 78 -0.05 6.52 -9.58
C SER A 78 0.90 5.56 -10.30
N ARG A 79 0.34 4.77 -11.22
CA ARG A 79 1.13 3.84 -12.04
C ARG A 79 2.24 4.55 -12.82
N GLU A 80 1.98 5.77 -13.25
CA GLU A 80 2.94 6.58 -14.01
C GLU A 80 4.15 7.01 -13.15
N TRP A 81 3.91 7.43 -11.89
CA TRP A 81 4.96 7.91 -11.01
C TRP A 81 5.70 6.81 -10.25
N PHE A 82 5.11 5.61 -10.16
CA PHE A 82 5.70 4.54 -9.35
C PHE A 82 7.09 4.10 -9.81
N PRO A 83 7.40 3.98 -11.13
CA PRO A 83 8.76 3.65 -11.58
C PRO A 83 9.81 4.66 -11.11
N ASP A 84 9.52 5.95 -11.17
CA ASP A 84 10.44 7.00 -10.73
C ASP A 84 10.66 6.97 -9.22
N LEU A 85 9.58 6.77 -8.44
CA LEU A 85 9.69 6.55 -7.00
C LEU A 85 10.53 5.31 -6.69
N ALA A 86 10.33 4.22 -7.41
CA ALA A 86 11.08 2.98 -7.23
C ALA A 86 12.57 3.18 -7.54
N ASN A 87 12.90 3.82 -8.64
CA ASN A 87 14.28 4.13 -9.00
C ASN A 87 14.97 4.99 -7.94
N TYR A 88 14.29 6.05 -7.48
CA TYR A 88 14.79 6.92 -6.42
C TYR A 88 15.04 6.18 -5.11
N ARG A 89 14.10 5.30 -4.69
CA ARG A 89 14.19 4.57 -3.42
C ARG A 89 15.19 3.43 -3.43
N ARG A 90 15.36 2.80 -4.59
CA ARG A 90 16.27 1.67 -4.77
C ARG A 90 17.71 2.11 -5.02
N ASP A 91 17.92 3.37 -5.37
CA ASP A 91 19.26 3.93 -5.66
C ASP A 91 20.03 3.11 -6.72
N GLY A 92 19.33 2.73 -7.79
CA GLY A 92 19.87 1.93 -8.87
C GLY A 92 19.98 0.42 -8.60
N TYR A 93 19.64 -0.04 -7.40
CA TYR A 93 19.66 -1.45 -7.06
C TYR A 93 18.35 -2.17 -7.39
N ASP A 94 18.44 -3.39 -7.90
CA ASP A 94 17.43 -4.40 -7.66
C ASP A 94 17.65 -5.07 -6.29
N PHE A 95 16.79 -5.98 -5.91
CA PHE A 95 16.89 -6.62 -4.60
C PHE A 95 18.08 -7.58 -4.51
N GLU A 96 18.38 -8.26 -5.60
CA GLU A 96 19.49 -9.22 -5.69
C GLU A 96 20.84 -8.51 -5.55
N GLY A 97 21.06 -7.44 -6.29
CA GLY A 97 22.27 -6.62 -6.18
C GLY A 97 22.47 -6.04 -4.77
N ARG A 98 21.39 -5.65 -4.09
CA ARG A 98 21.49 -5.24 -2.67
C ARG A 98 21.90 -6.39 -1.75
N CYS A 99 21.47 -7.62 -2.06
CA CYS A 99 21.88 -8.80 -1.29
C CYS A 99 23.35 -9.13 -1.54
N GLU A 100 23.83 -9.04 -2.78
CA GLU A 100 25.23 -9.27 -3.15
C GLU A 100 26.18 -8.28 -2.47
N ASP A 101 25.76 -7.03 -2.33
CA ASP A 101 26.51 -5.96 -1.65
C ASP A 101 26.29 -5.96 -0.12
N GLU A 102 25.66 -6.99 0.44
CA GLU A 102 25.39 -7.14 1.88
C GLU A 102 24.58 -5.97 2.50
N LEU A 103 23.77 -5.28 1.70
CA LEU A 103 22.98 -4.13 2.13
C LEU A 103 21.60 -4.51 2.69
N VAL A 104 21.24 -5.80 2.67
CA VAL A 104 19.93 -6.29 3.09
C VAL A 104 20.03 -7.04 4.42
N PRO A 105 19.30 -6.58 5.46
CA PRO A 105 19.20 -7.34 6.70
C PRO A 105 18.61 -8.75 6.45
N TYR A 106 19.10 -9.76 7.17
CA TYR A 106 18.65 -11.14 7.03
C TYR A 106 17.10 -11.29 7.06
N ARG A 107 16.44 -10.59 7.96
CA ARG A 107 14.97 -10.67 8.11
C ARG A 107 14.24 -10.06 6.92
N ASP A 108 14.79 -9.04 6.29
CA ASP A 108 14.23 -8.41 5.09
C ASP A 108 14.36 -9.38 3.90
N LYS A 109 15.52 -10.04 3.78
CA LYS A 109 15.74 -11.07 2.78
C LYS A 109 14.76 -12.25 2.98
N LEU A 110 14.58 -12.70 4.21
CA LEU A 110 13.66 -13.80 4.51
C LEU A 110 12.23 -13.52 4.05
N LEU A 111 11.71 -12.31 4.34
CA LEU A 111 10.37 -11.92 3.91
C LEU A 111 10.30 -11.73 2.40
N MET A 112 11.30 -11.09 1.80
CA MET A 112 11.32 -10.87 0.37
C MET A 112 11.38 -12.17 -0.42
N ASP A 113 12.24 -13.11 -0.05
CA ASP A 113 12.35 -14.44 -0.65
C ASP A 113 11.03 -15.23 -0.57
N TYR A 114 10.29 -15.06 0.53
CA TYR A 114 8.97 -15.65 0.66
C TYR A 114 7.96 -15.02 -0.29
N VAL A 115 7.88 -13.70 -0.31
CA VAL A 115 6.94 -12.98 -1.18
C VAL A 115 7.25 -13.26 -2.66
N GLN A 116 8.50 -13.23 -3.09
CA GLN A 116 8.88 -13.54 -4.47
C GLN A 116 8.40 -14.93 -4.93
N ARG A 117 8.43 -15.91 -4.04
CA ARG A 117 8.02 -17.30 -4.36
C ARG A 117 6.52 -17.56 -4.29
N HIS A 118 5.78 -16.77 -3.50
CA HIS A 118 4.38 -17.05 -3.18
C HIS A 118 3.42 -15.90 -3.53
N ALA A 119 3.89 -14.83 -4.18
CA ALA A 119 3.03 -13.71 -4.55
C ALA A 119 1.93 -14.12 -5.56
N PRO A 120 0.71 -13.60 -5.42
CA PRO A 120 0.26 -12.79 -4.29
C PRO A 120 0.00 -13.65 -3.04
N CYS A 121 0.48 -13.23 -1.88
CA CYS A 121 0.35 -13.96 -0.62
C CYS A 121 -0.20 -13.09 0.51
N LEU A 122 -0.99 -13.71 1.41
CA LEU A 122 -1.50 -13.00 2.58
C LEU A 122 -0.36 -12.60 3.52
N SER A 123 -0.31 -11.35 3.93
CA SER A 123 0.66 -10.81 4.86
C SER A 123 0.73 -11.60 6.17
N LYS A 124 -0.43 -12.03 6.70
CA LYS A 124 -0.51 -12.88 7.89
C LYS A 124 0.16 -14.25 7.70
N VAL A 125 -0.01 -14.86 6.52
CA VAL A 125 0.60 -16.14 6.19
C VAL A 125 2.11 -15.95 6.05
N ALA A 126 2.57 -14.96 5.30
CA ALA A 126 4.00 -14.64 5.16
C ALA A 126 4.67 -14.42 6.52
N ARG A 127 4.02 -13.70 7.45
CA ARG A 127 4.51 -13.52 8.81
C ARG A 127 4.73 -14.84 9.53
N ASN A 128 3.77 -15.75 9.47
CA ASN A 128 3.82 -17.04 10.18
C ASN A 128 4.85 -17.97 9.55
N GLU A 129 4.84 -18.13 8.23
CA GLU A 129 5.76 -19.01 7.49
C GLU A 129 7.22 -18.58 7.61
N CYS A 130 7.46 -17.25 7.66
CA CYS A 130 8.79 -16.71 7.94
C CYS A 130 9.17 -16.73 9.44
N GLY A 131 8.32 -17.24 10.34
CA GLY A 131 8.62 -17.38 11.76
C GLY A 131 8.74 -16.05 12.54
N PHE A 132 8.04 -15.00 12.11
CA PHE A 132 8.09 -13.71 12.79
C PHE A 132 7.23 -13.69 14.06
N SER A 133 7.85 -13.85 15.22
CA SER A 133 7.20 -13.62 16.51
C SER A 133 7.01 -12.13 16.84
N LYS A 134 7.97 -11.29 16.43
CA LYS A 134 7.98 -9.81 16.59
C LYS A 134 8.74 -9.12 15.47
N GLY A 135 8.48 -7.81 15.29
CA GLY A 135 9.22 -6.95 14.34
C GLY A 135 8.86 -7.14 12.87
N TYR A 136 7.82 -7.91 12.55
CA TYR A 136 7.33 -8.13 11.19
C TYR A 136 6.95 -6.81 10.51
N GLU A 137 6.18 -5.96 11.20
CA GLU A 137 5.70 -4.69 10.65
C GLU A 137 6.86 -3.76 10.25
N GLY A 138 7.94 -3.74 11.02
CA GLY A 138 9.13 -2.96 10.68
C GLY A 138 9.83 -3.45 9.41
N VAL A 139 9.95 -4.77 9.26
CA VAL A 139 10.50 -5.41 8.05
C VAL A 139 9.63 -5.11 6.84
N LEU A 140 8.33 -5.36 6.92
CA LEU A 140 7.39 -5.09 5.84
C LEU A 140 7.41 -3.60 5.45
N THR A 141 7.40 -2.70 6.44
CA THR A 141 7.46 -1.25 6.18
C THR A 141 8.72 -0.85 5.44
N ARG A 142 9.90 -1.38 5.82
CA ARG A 142 11.15 -1.09 5.09
C ARG A 142 11.09 -1.56 3.64
N LEU A 143 10.64 -2.78 3.41
CA LEU A 143 10.54 -3.34 2.05
C LEU A 143 9.51 -2.59 1.19
N GLN A 144 8.41 -2.13 1.78
CA GLN A 144 7.44 -1.27 1.10
C GLN A 144 8.01 0.14 0.84
N MET A 145 8.67 0.74 1.82
CA MET A 145 9.34 2.04 1.65
C MET A 145 10.40 2.01 0.55
N GLN A 146 11.10 0.89 0.39
CA GLN A 146 12.06 0.64 -0.69
C GLN A 146 11.38 0.18 -1.99
N THR A 147 10.06 0.08 -2.01
CA THR A 147 9.26 -0.33 -3.19
C THR A 147 9.50 -1.76 -3.70
N PHE A 148 10.11 -2.63 -2.90
CA PHE A 148 10.31 -4.04 -3.28
C PHE A 148 9.06 -4.89 -3.04
N ILE A 149 8.22 -4.51 -2.09
CA ILE A 149 6.92 -5.14 -1.82
C ILE A 149 5.83 -4.08 -1.89
N THR A 150 4.70 -4.42 -2.50
CA THR A 150 3.48 -3.61 -2.54
C THR A 150 2.27 -4.46 -2.16
N ASN A 151 1.13 -3.83 -1.97
CA ASN A 151 -0.11 -4.55 -1.77
C ASN A 151 -0.74 -4.89 -3.13
N HIS A 152 -1.14 -6.15 -3.28
CA HIS A 152 -1.87 -6.64 -4.44
C HIS A 152 -3.38 -6.44 -4.27
N ASP A 153 -3.89 -6.73 -3.08
CA ASP A 153 -5.32 -6.63 -2.74
C ASP A 153 -5.52 -6.69 -1.23
N PHE A 154 -6.78 -6.65 -0.80
CA PHE A 154 -7.20 -6.87 0.57
C PHE A 154 -8.28 -7.94 0.63
N VAL A 155 -8.12 -8.94 1.49
CA VAL A 155 -9.08 -10.01 1.75
C VAL A 155 -9.77 -9.75 3.07
N TYR A 156 -11.06 -9.56 3.04
CA TYR A 156 -11.89 -9.34 4.22
C TYR A 156 -12.44 -10.67 4.74
N SER A 157 -12.56 -10.77 6.06
CA SER A 157 -13.30 -11.86 6.68
C SER A 157 -14.79 -11.73 6.35
N VAL A 158 -15.47 -12.86 6.25
CA VAL A 158 -16.91 -12.90 5.95
C VAL A 158 -17.62 -13.57 7.11
N ASP A 159 -18.71 -12.97 7.59
CA ASP A 159 -19.55 -13.55 8.62
C ASP A 159 -20.47 -14.65 8.08
N ARG A 160 -21.23 -15.31 8.97
CA ARG A 160 -22.18 -16.37 8.59
C ARG A 160 -23.32 -15.91 7.65
N HIS A 161 -23.49 -14.60 7.49
CA HIS A 161 -24.51 -14.00 6.62
C HIS A 161 -23.92 -13.49 5.31
N GLY A 162 -22.63 -13.75 5.02
CA GLY A 162 -21.95 -13.28 3.84
C GLY A 162 -21.49 -11.82 3.87
N ARG A 163 -21.52 -11.16 5.03
CA ARG A 163 -21.08 -9.76 5.17
C ARG A 163 -19.60 -9.71 5.50
N THR A 164 -18.88 -8.86 4.78
CA THR A 164 -17.48 -8.59 5.06
C THR A 164 -17.34 -7.80 6.37
N TYR A 165 -16.34 -8.14 7.15
CA TYR A 165 -16.02 -7.42 8.39
C TYR A 165 -14.51 -7.35 8.64
N GLY A 166 -14.12 -6.44 9.54
CA GLY A 166 -12.73 -6.24 9.97
C GLY A 166 -11.92 -5.39 9.00
N TRP A 167 -10.62 -5.32 9.26
CA TRP A 167 -9.72 -4.38 8.57
C TRP A 167 -9.20 -4.87 7.22
N GLY A 168 -9.55 -6.08 6.79
CA GLY A 168 -8.98 -6.72 5.61
C GLY A 168 -7.52 -7.16 5.83
N ASN A 169 -7.20 -8.34 5.34
CA ASN A 169 -5.84 -8.85 5.32
C ASN A 169 -5.17 -8.46 4.00
N ALA A 170 -4.06 -7.74 4.08
CA ALA A 170 -3.31 -7.36 2.89
C ALA A 170 -2.75 -8.61 2.18
N GLN A 171 -2.91 -8.67 0.88
CA GLN A 171 -2.15 -9.54 0.00
C GLN A 171 -0.92 -8.78 -0.49
N LEU A 172 0.23 -9.39 -0.32
CA LEU A 172 1.51 -8.81 -0.74
C LEU A 172 1.92 -9.32 -2.11
N THR A 173 2.59 -8.47 -2.86
CA THR A 173 3.21 -8.81 -4.15
C THR A 173 4.49 -8.03 -4.34
N THR A 174 5.30 -8.44 -5.30
CA THR A 174 6.34 -7.59 -5.91
C THR A 174 5.72 -6.74 -7.00
N PRO A 175 6.12 -5.47 -7.17
CA PRO A 175 5.64 -4.60 -8.25
C PRO A 175 6.13 -5.01 -9.62
#